data_27c7b75a38ee9721ec76756f37eb0189
#
_entry.id   27c7b75a38ee9721ec76756f37eb0189
#
_cell.length_a   1.000
_cell.length_b   1.000
_cell.length_c   1.000
_cell.angle_alpha   90.00
_cell.angle_beta   90.00
_cell.angle_gamma   90.00
#
_symmetry.space_group_name_H-M   'P 1'
#
loop_
_entity.id
_entity.type
_entity.pdbx_description
1 polymer ?
#
loop_
_entity_poly.entity_id
_entity_poly.type
_entity_poly.pdbx_seq_one_letter_code
_entity_poly.pdbx_strand_id
1 'polypeptide(L)'
;MISLISHFQKRVLVAFTVMTLATGAALAAEKINVLVWDEQQPVPKKLYPNFPGNYIADHLKNNPRLNVTSANINQPEQGLSTKALNEADVLIFWGHVRHRDISEDKSQEIVDLVKAGKLDFVVLHSAHWAVPFMVAMQEVAAQDALVQLPEGIRENVDVNFKGKIRWQKAPDDARPHQLHEFSRDENGRIQLAVERPNCVFPRCCTPAQPSQIRIINKKHPITQGDLPP
;
A
#
# COMPACT_ATOMS: atom_id res chain seq x y z
N MET A 1 -38.73 -11.69 83.25
CA MET A 1 -38.36 -10.32 82.96
C MET A 1 -38.01 -10.23 81.45
N ILE A 2 -38.90 -9.58 80.72
CA ILE A 2 -38.83 -9.04 79.34
C ILE A 2 -38.63 -10.04 78.21
N SER A 3 -39.74 -10.33 77.57
CA SER A 3 -39.99 -10.90 76.25
C SER A 3 -39.51 -9.99 75.13
N LEU A 4 -38.96 -10.56 74.14
CA LEU A 4 -38.82 -9.90 72.84
C LEU A 4 -39.34 -10.81 71.72
N ILE A 5 -40.52 -10.44 71.25
CA ILE A 5 -41.18 -11.03 70.08
C ILE A 5 -40.51 -10.55 68.85
N SER A 6 -39.95 -11.46 68.04
CA SER A 6 -39.38 -11.11 66.71
C SER A 6 -40.43 -11.40 65.62
N HIS A 7 -40.79 -10.33 64.91
CA HIS A 7 -41.63 -10.42 63.72
C HIS A 7 -40.84 -10.89 62.52
N PHE A 8 -41.21 -12.06 62.04
CA PHE A 8 -40.67 -12.61 60.81
C PHE A 8 -41.42 -12.01 59.60
N GLN A 9 -40.86 -10.96 58.98
CA GLN A 9 -41.41 -10.45 57.74
C GLN A 9 -40.86 -11.26 56.53
N LYS A 10 -41.78 -12.00 55.93
CA LYS A 10 -41.53 -12.68 54.67
C LYS A 10 -41.39 -11.63 53.56
N ARG A 11 -40.17 -11.41 53.04
CA ARG A 11 -39.95 -10.67 51.83
C ARG A 11 -40.03 -11.63 50.64
N VAL A 12 -41.11 -11.52 49.88
CA VAL A 12 -41.23 -12.16 48.57
C VAL A 12 -40.30 -11.43 47.61
N LEU A 13 -39.23 -12.08 47.18
CA LEU A 13 -38.32 -11.58 46.15
C LEU A 13 -38.90 -11.93 44.78
N VAL A 14 -39.51 -10.95 44.10
CA VAL A 14 -39.92 -11.09 42.72
C VAL A 14 -38.67 -10.85 41.86
N ALA A 15 -38.07 -11.92 41.33
CA ALA A 15 -36.99 -11.84 40.38
C ALA A 15 -37.58 -11.48 39.00
N PHE A 16 -37.45 -10.23 38.61
CA PHE A 16 -37.66 -9.81 37.22
C PHE A 16 -36.45 -10.26 36.39
N THR A 17 -36.60 -11.36 35.65
CA THR A 17 -35.64 -11.76 34.63
C THR A 17 -35.86 -10.85 33.42
N VAL A 18 -35.04 -9.80 33.30
CA VAL A 18 -34.95 -8.99 32.07
C VAL A 18 -34.20 -9.82 31.07
N MET A 19 -34.92 -10.45 30.17
CA MET A 19 -34.36 -11.15 29.01
C MET A 19 -33.99 -10.08 27.98
N THR A 20 -32.76 -9.57 28.05
CA THR A 20 -32.19 -8.72 26.99
C THR A 20 -32.01 -9.59 25.75
N LEU A 21 -32.92 -9.46 24.78
CA LEU A 21 -32.71 -9.90 23.43
C LEU A 21 -31.56 -9.07 22.88
N ALA A 22 -30.34 -9.59 22.97
CA ALA A 22 -29.22 -9.10 22.20
C ALA A 22 -29.50 -9.43 20.70
N THR A 23 -30.18 -8.53 20.02
CA THR A 23 -30.20 -8.53 18.58
C THR A 23 -28.75 -8.25 18.14
N GLY A 24 -28.02 -9.32 17.88
CA GLY A 24 -26.72 -9.26 17.24
C GLY A 24 -26.94 -8.73 15.83
N ALA A 25 -26.96 -7.40 15.69
CA ALA A 25 -26.71 -6.78 14.40
C ALA A 25 -25.29 -7.21 14.04
N ALA A 26 -25.18 -8.19 13.17
CA ALA A 26 -23.91 -8.49 12.51
C ALA A 26 -23.50 -7.19 11.83
N LEU A 27 -22.53 -6.46 12.42
CA LEU A 27 -21.90 -5.34 11.76
C LEU A 27 -21.38 -5.89 10.44
N ALA A 28 -22.01 -5.48 9.35
CA ALA A 28 -21.48 -5.82 8.02
C ALA A 28 -20.03 -5.34 8.02
N ALA A 29 -19.12 -6.26 7.75
CA ALA A 29 -17.70 -5.92 7.68
C ALA A 29 -17.53 -4.76 6.69
N GLU A 30 -16.82 -3.71 7.11
CA GLU A 30 -16.57 -2.55 6.27
C GLU A 30 -15.88 -3.01 4.97
N LYS A 31 -16.37 -2.50 3.85
CA LYS A 31 -15.80 -2.87 2.55
C LYS A 31 -14.47 -2.18 2.36
N ILE A 32 -13.54 -2.88 1.72
CA ILE A 32 -12.26 -2.32 1.31
C ILE A 32 -12.47 -1.47 0.06
N ASN A 33 -12.08 -0.21 0.10
CA ASN A 33 -12.15 0.71 -1.04
C ASN A 33 -10.92 0.54 -1.92
N VAL A 34 -11.13 0.10 -3.14
CA VAL A 34 -10.05 -0.15 -4.10
C VAL A 34 -10.12 0.87 -5.23
N LEU A 35 -9.07 1.66 -5.39
CA LEU A 35 -8.88 2.54 -6.54
C LEU A 35 -7.98 1.82 -7.55
N VAL A 36 -8.51 1.50 -8.72
CA VAL A 36 -7.74 0.92 -9.81
C VAL A 36 -7.40 2.01 -10.81
N TRP A 37 -6.13 2.33 -10.93
CA TRP A 37 -5.62 3.36 -11.83
C TRP A 37 -4.91 2.76 -13.04
N ASP A 38 -5.10 3.39 -14.20
CA ASP A 38 -4.57 2.94 -15.50
C ASP A 38 -4.20 4.14 -16.38
N GLU A 39 -3.13 4.04 -17.13
CA GLU A 39 -2.72 5.09 -18.06
C GLU A 39 -3.40 5.04 -19.43
N GLN A 40 -4.30 4.09 -19.65
CA GLN A 40 -5.09 3.91 -20.87
C GLN A 40 -4.28 3.90 -22.17
N GLN A 41 -3.28 3.03 -22.23
CA GLN A 41 -2.47 2.82 -23.41
C GLN A 41 -3.28 2.23 -24.58
N PRO A 42 -3.10 2.74 -25.83
CA PRO A 42 -3.83 2.24 -26.99
C PRO A 42 -3.53 0.78 -27.36
N VAL A 43 -2.30 0.32 -27.12
CA VAL A 43 -1.86 -1.04 -27.52
C VAL A 43 -2.54 -2.11 -26.68
N PRO A 44 -2.55 -2.04 -25.33
CA PRO A 44 -3.29 -2.98 -24.51
C PRO A 44 -4.79 -3.02 -24.78
N LYS A 45 -5.38 -1.93 -25.33
CA LYS A 45 -6.80 -1.90 -25.72
C LYS A 45 -7.17 -2.98 -26.75
N LYS A 46 -6.22 -3.46 -27.55
CA LYS A 46 -6.45 -4.54 -28.51
C LYS A 46 -6.72 -5.88 -27.82
N LEU A 47 -6.09 -6.11 -26.67
CA LEU A 47 -6.25 -7.32 -25.86
C LEU A 47 -7.34 -7.16 -24.80
N TYR A 48 -7.47 -5.96 -24.26
CA TYR A 48 -8.44 -5.60 -23.23
C TYR A 48 -9.31 -4.47 -23.76
N PRO A 49 -10.49 -4.74 -24.35
CA PRO A 49 -11.31 -3.74 -25.06
C PRO A 49 -11.61 -2.48 -24.26
N ASN A 50 -11.67 -2.59 -22.93
CA ASN A 50 -11.90 -1.50 -22.00
C ASN A 50 -10.68 -1.16 -21.13
N PHE A 51 -9.47 -1.32 -21.66
CA PHE A 51 -8.20 -1.13 -20.97
C PHE A 51 -7.93 -2.06 -19.76
N PRO A 52 -6.65 -2.33 -19.41
CA PRO A 52 -6.29 -3.23 -18.34
C PRO A 52 -6.85 -2.85 -16.96
N GLY A 53 -6.80 -1.56 -16.60
CA GLY A 53 -7.31 -1.10 -15.32
C GLY A 53 -8.79 -1.31 -15.15
N ASN A 54 -9.59 -0.99 -16.18
CA ASN A 54 -11.03 -1.24 -16.14
C ASN A 54 -11.34 -2.74 -16.10
N TYR A 55 -10.59 -3.57 -16.84
CA TYR A 55 -10.74 -5.02 -16.81
C TYR A 55 -10.49 -5.58 -15.39
N ILE A 56 -9.43 -5.11 -14.73
CA ILE A 56 -9.12 -5.47 -13.34
C ILE A 56 -10.24 -5.01 -12.41
N ALA A 57 -10.69 -3.75 -12.55
CA ALA A 57 -11.75 -3.19 -11.72
C ALA A 57 -13.06 -3.99 -11.86
N ASP A 58 -13.45 -4.33 -13.08
CA ASP A 58 -14.67 -5.11 -13.35
C ASP A 58 -14.59 -6.52 -12.77
N HIS A 59 -13.42 -7.15 -12.81
CA HIS A 59 -13.20 -8.43 -12.14
C HIS A 59 -13.34 -8.32 -10.62
N LEU A 60 -12.72 -7.32 -10.01
CA LEU A 60 -12.73 -7.12 -8.56
C LEU A 60 -14.10 -6.74 -8.01
N LYS A 61 -14.97 -6.06 -8.79
CA LYS A 61 -16.35 -5.74 -8.42
C LYS A 61 -17.21 -6.97 -8.12
N ASN A 62 -16.83 -8.15 -8.59
CA ASN A 62 -17.52 -9.40 -8.28
C ASN A 62 -17.31 -9.86 -6.82
N ASN A 63 -16.35 -9.28 -6.11
CA ASN A 63 -16.14 -9.58 -4.70
C ASN A 63 -17.00 -8.62 -3.83
N PRO A 64 -17.99 -9.14 -3.08
CA PRO A 64 -18.89 -8.30 -2.28
C PRO A 64 -18.20 -7.54 -1.13
N ARG A 65 -16.97 -7.91 -0.79
CA ARG A 65 -16.16 -7.25 0.25
C ARG A 65 -15.43 -6.02 -0.27
N LEU A 66 -15.45 -5.76 -1.57
CA LEU A 66 -14.74 -4.66 -2.19
C LEU A 66 -15.72 -3.57 -2.67
N ASN A 67 -15.28 -2.34 -2.56
CA ASN A 67 -15.88 -1.17 -3.21
C ASN A 67 -14.86 -0.65 -4.22
N VAL A 68 -15.08 -0.89 -5.52
CA VAL A 68 -14.05 -0.70 -6.54
C VAL A 68 -14.38 0.49 -7.43
N THR A 69 -13.45 1.44 -7.48
CA THR A 69 -13.48 2.61 -8.36
C THR A 69 -12.37 2.50 -9.40
N SER A 70 -12.66 2.85 -10.65
CA SER A 70 -11.66 2.93 -11.71
C SER A 70 -11.33 4.39 -12.02
N ALA A 71 -10.05 4.70 -12.15
CA ALA A 71 -9.55 6.00 -12.54
C ALA A 71 -8.46 5.88 -13.61
N ASN A 72 -8.17 6.99 -14.29
CA ASN A 72 -7.14 6.97 -15.31
C ASN A 72 -6.47 8.34 -15.50
N ILE A 73 -5.34 8.33 -16.18
CA ILE A 73 -4.48 9.48 -16.38
C ILE A 73 -5.13 10.64 -17.15
N ASN A 74 -6.20 10.39 -17.91
CA ASN A 74 -6.88 11.43 -18.72
C ASN A 74 -7.94 12.19 -17.92
N GLN A 75 -8.22 11.79 -16.68
CA GLN A 75 -9.15 12.48 -15.79
C GLN A 75 -8.49 13.70 -15.11
N PRO A 76 -9.27 14.62 -14.54
CA PRO A 76 -8.74 15.69 -13.71
C PRO A 76 -7.79 15.15 -12.64
N GLU A 77 -6.73 15.89 -12.35
CA GLU A 77 -5.65 15.48 -11.46
C GLU A 77 -5.08 14.08 -11.79
N GLN A 78 -5.11 13.72 -13.09
CA GLN A 78 -4.68 12.43 -13.61
C GLN A 78 -5.38 11.23 -12.94
N GLY A 79 -6.61 11.42 -12.44
CA GLY A 79 -7.38 10.40 -11.73
C GLY A 79 -6.85 10.05 -10.33
N LEU A 80 -5.91 10.82 -9.81
CA LEU A 80 -5.26 10.65 -8.51
C LEU A 80 -5.50 11.87 -7.61
N SER A 81 -6.73 12.36 -7.56
CA SER A 81 -7.04 13.49 -6.68
C SER A 81 -6.78 13.14 -5.22
N THR A 82 -6.39 14.12 -4.42
CA THR A 82 -6.21 13.96 -2.96
C THR A 82 -7.43 13.33 -2.31
N LYS A 83 -8.64 13.69 -2.76
CA LYS A 83 -9.88 13.08 -2.29
C LYS A 83 -9.92 11.58 -2.60
N ALA A 84 -9.70 11.19 -3.86
CA ALA A 84 -9.75 9.80 -4.29
C ALA A 84 -8.72 8.93 -3.56
N LEU A 85 -7.51 9.47 -3.34
CA LEU A 85 -6.44 8.79 -2.61
C LEU A 85 -6.79 8.60 -1.13
N ASN A 86 -7.40 9.61 -0.47
CA ASN A 86 -7.79 9.50 0.94
C ASN A 86 -9.03 8.62 1.18
N GLU A 87 -9.85 8.40 0.17
CA GLU A 87 -11.02 7.51 0.22
C GLU A 87 -10.66 6.05 -0.09
N ALA A 88 -9.48 5.78 -0.64
CA ALA A 88 -9.03 4.44 -1.00
C ALA A 88 -8.23 3.80 0.14
N ASP A 89 -8.48 2.50 0.38
CA ASP A 89 -7.65 1.64 1.22
C ASP A 89 -6.54 0.99 0.39
N VAL A 90 -6.79 0.74 -0.90
CA VAL A 90 -5.84 0.11 -1.83
C VAL A 90 -5.80 0.86 -3.14
N LEU A 91 -4.60 1.23 -3.58
CA LEU A 91 -4.33 1.73 -4.93
C LEU A 91 -3.68 0.63 -5.77
N ILE A 92 -4.38 0.15 -6.79
CA ILE A 92 -3.82 -0.74 -7.82
C ILE A 92 -3.42 0.12 -9.02
N PHE A 93 -2.13 0.18 -9.30
CA PHE A 93 -1.54 1.10 -10.27
C PHE A 93 -0.96 0.33 -11.46
N TRP A 94 -1.61 0.42 -12.62
CA TRP A 94 -1.12 -0.16 -13.85
C TRP A 94 -0.47 0.92 -14.73
N GLY A 95 0.80 0.75 -15.08
CA GLY A 95 1.51 1.73 -15.89
C GLY A 95 2.52 1.08 -16.84
N HIS A 96 2.83 1.77 -17.96
CA HIS A 96 3.80 1.32 -18.95
C HIS A 96 4.65 2.46 -19.52
N VAL A 97 4.04 3.57 -19.93
CA VAL A 97 4.74 4.71 -20.60
C VAL A 97 4.44 6.03 -19.90
N ARG A 98 3.14 6.38 -19.76
CA ARG A 98 2.68 7.67 -19.23
C ARG A 98 2.70 7.75 -17.70
N HIS A 99 2.94 6.67 -17.01
CA HIS A 99 3.15 6.67 -15.57
C HIS A 99 4.28 7.61 -15.10
N ARG A 100 5.13 8.06 -16.05
CA ARG A 100 6.17 9.09 -15.81
C ARG A 100 5.64 10.51 -15.83
N ASP A 101 4.39 10.70 -16.29
CA ASP A 101 3.73 12.01 -16.30
C ASP A 101 3.20 12.38 -14.90
N ILE A 102 3.15 11.44 -13.96
CA ILE A 102 2.78 11.70 -12.57
C ILE A 102 3.89 12.51 -11.90
N SER A 103 3.54 13.63 -11.28
CA SER A 103 4.51 14.51 -10.63
C SER A 103 5.15 13.87 -9.40
N GLU A 104 6.33 14.37 -9.03
CA GLU A 104 7.00 13.95 -7.79
C GLU A 104 6.15 14.30 -6.56
N ASP A 105 5.50 15.48 -6.53
CA ASP A 105 4.64 15.90 -5.41
C ASP A 105 3.44 14.95 -5.23
N LYS A 106 2.76 14.59 -6.33
CA LYS A 106 1.65 13.62 -6.27
C LYS A 106 2.16 12.23 -5.85
N SER A 107 3.34 11.87 -6.29
CA SER A 107 3.98 10.61 -5.92
C SER A 107 4.34 10.58 -4.44
N GLN A 108 4.81 11.70 -3.89
CA GLN A 108 5.09 11.83 -2.46
C GLN A 108 3.81 11.73 -1.63
N GLU A 109 2.71 12.35 -2.08
CA GLU A 109 1.40 12.22 -1.42
C GLU A 109 0.96 10.75 -1.29
N ILE A 110 1.10 9.97 -2.37
CA ILE A 110 0.81 8.52 -2.35
C ILE A 110 1.70 7.82 -1.32
N VAL A 111 2.99 8.08 -1.35
CA VAL A 111 3.96 7.45 -0.45
C VAL A 111 3.72 7.84 1.01
N ASP A 112 3.34 9.07 1.29
CA ASP A 112 3.00 9.52 2.64
C ASP A 112 1.77 8.80 3.20
N LEU A 113 0.76 8.54 2.37
CA LEU A 113 -0.39 7.71 2.75
C LEU A 113 0.01 6.26 3.04
N VAL A 114 0.91 5.68 2.24
CA VAL A 114 1.45 4.33 2.47
C VAL A 114 2.24 4.28 3.77
N LYS A 115 3.12 5.25 4.02
CA LYS A 115 3.90 5.36 5.28
C LYS A 115 3.00 5.52 6.51
N ALA A 116 1.89 6.21 6.36
CA ALA A 116 0.89 6.37 7.42
C ALA A 116 0.01 5.12 7.64
N GLY A 117 0.18 4.05 6.85
CA GLY A 117 -0.63 2.85 6.90
C GLY A 117 -2.09 3.07 6.50
N LYS A 118 -2.36 4.10 5.70
CA LYS A 118 -3.70 4.45 5.21
C LYS A 118 -3.98 3.92 3.81
N LEU A 119 -2.96 3.61 3.05
CA LEU A 119 -3.07 3.19 1.66
C LEU A 119 -2.12 2.02 1.39
N ASP A 120 -2.66 0.92 0.88
CA ASP A 120 -1.85 -0.14 0.29
C ASP A 120 -1.59 0.16 -1.18
N PHE A 121 -0.35 -0.02 -1.64
CA PHE A 121 0.06 0.33 -2.99
C PHE A 121 0.52 -0.90 -3.78
N VAL A 122 -0.28 -1.31 -4.76
CA VAL A 122 -0.03 -2.47 -5.63
C VAL A 122 0.37 -1.99 -7.01
N VAL A 123 1.58 -2.33 -7.43
CA VAL A 123 2.19 -1.87 -8.68
C VAL A 123 2.22 -2.99 -9.70
N LEU A 124 1.64 -2.76 -10.87
CA LEU A 124 1.48 -3.77 -11.91
C LEU A 124 2.24 -3.42 -13.19
N HIS A 125 2.67 -4.44 -13.91
CA HIS A 125 3.34 -4.36 -15.20
C HIS A 125 4.64 -3.54 -15.11
N SER A 126 4.84 -2.58 -16.03
CA SER A 126 6.01 -1.71 -16.07
C SER A 126 5.94 -0.53 -15.08
N ALA A 127 4.91 -0.47 -14.23
CA ALA A 127 4.76 0.60 -13.25
C ALA A 127 5.86 0.61 -12.16
N HIS A 128 6.72 -0.41 -12.11
CA HIS A 128 7.97 -0.35 -11.34
C HIS A 128 8.91 0.78 -11.80
N TRP A 129 8.65 1.40 -12.96
CA TRP A 129 9.31 2.63 -13.43
C TRP A 129 8.47 3.89 -13.23
N ALA A 130 7.28 3.75 -12.65
CA ALA A 130 6.46 4.89 -12.33
C ALA A 130 7.11 5.76 -11.26
N VAL A 131 6.92 7.08 -11.37
CA VAL A 131 7.45 8.01 -10.37
C VAL A 131 6.97 7.66 -8.96
N PRO A 132 5.68 7.33 -8.71
CA PRO A 132 5.23 6.92 -7.38
C PRO A 132 5.97 5.71 -6.82
N PHE A 133 6.25 4.70 -7.65
CA PHE A 133 7.00 3.53 -7.18
C PHE A 133 8.47 3.86 -6.90
N MET A 134 9.09 4.68 -7.74
CA MET A 134 10.48 5.10 -7.52
C MET A 134 10.62 5.97 -6.27
N VAL A 135 9.65 6.82 -5.96
CA VAL A 135 9.61 7.58 -4.69
C VAL A 135 9.45 6.62 -3.49
N ALA A 136 8.55 5.64 -3.59
CA ALA A 136 8.40 4.63 -2.55
C ALA A 136 9.71 3.85 -2.29
N MET A 137 10.42 3.47 -3.35
CA MET A 137 11.70 2.77 -3.23
C MET A 137 12.81 3.63 -2.62
N GLN A 138 12.78 4.95 -2.82
CA GLN A 138 13.70 5.89 -2.13
C GLN A 138 13.46 5.89 -0.62
N GLU A 139 12.19 5.91 -0.22
CA GLU A 139 11.83 5.85 1.20
C GLU A 139 12.29 4.53 1.84
N VAL A 140 12.09 3.41 1.15
CA VAL A 140 12.60 2.10 1.61
C VAL A 140 14.13 2.15 1.77
N ALA A 141 14.84 2.74 0.80
CA ALA A 141 16.27 2.90 0.86
C ALA A 141 16.74 3.73 2.08
N ALA A 142 16.04 4.81 2.35
CA ALA A 142 16.33 5.64 3.51
C ALA A 142 16.07 4.88 4.81
N GLN A 143 14.98 4.15 4.91
CA GLN A 143 14.67 3.34 6.09
C GLN A 143 15.70 2.23 6.30
N ASP A 144 16.10 1.53 5.25
CA ASP A 144 17.14 0.48 5.31
C ASP A 144 18.49 1.06 5.76
N ALA A 145 18.81 2.29 5.38
CA ALA A 145 19.99 2.97 5.87
C ALA A 145 19.84 3.37 7.35
N LEU A 146 18.71 3.95 7.73
CA LEU A 146 18.46 4.42 9.09
C LEU A 146 18.47 3.29 10.12
N VAL A 147 18.04 2.07 9.76
CA VAL A 147 18.08 0.92 10.71
C VAL A 147 19.50 0.52 11.09
N GLN A 148 20.53 0.98 10.37
CA GLN A 148 21.94 0.78 10.74
C GLN A 148 22.37 1.64 11.93
N LEU A 149 21.59 2.70 12.24
CA LEU A 149 21.85 3.57 13.38
C LEU A 149 21.08 3.09 14.62
N PRO A 150 21.57 3.40 15.85
CA PRO A 150 20.83 3.19 17.08
C PRO A 150 19.46 3.87 17.03
N GLU A 151 18.44 3.22 17.57
CA GLU A 151 17.04 3.66 17.50
C GLU A 151 16.85 5.12 18.00
N GLY A 152 17.44 5.49 19.12
CA GLY A 152 17.28 6.82 19.73
C GLY A 152 17.87 7.99 18.95
N ILE A 153 18.57 7.75 17.84
CA ILE A 153 19.10 8.84 16.99
C ILE A 153 18.45 8.90 15.63
N ARG A 154 17.70 7.88 15.21
CA ARG A 154 17.10 7.81 13.86
C ARG A 154 16.15 8.96 13.57
N GLU A 155 15.38 9.38 14.54
CA GLU A 155 14.41 10.48 14.42
C GLU A 155 15.06 11.84 14.21
N ASN A 156 16.36 11.96 14.55
CA ASN A 156 17.12 13.21 14.45
C ASN A 156 18.07 13.24 13.24
N VAL A 157 17.84 12.37 12.26
CA VAL A 157 18.63 12.30 11.02
C VAL A 157 17.93 13.08 9.92
N ASP A 158 18.64 14.02 9.31
CA ASP A 158 18.15 14.72 8.13
C ASP A 158 18.41 13.85 6.88
N VAL A 159 17.33 13.41 6.24
CA VAL A 159 17.40 12.57 5.03
C VAL A 159 17.35 13.44 3.78
N ASN A 160 18.33 13.29 2.91
CA ASN A 160 18.46 14.03 1.66
C ASN A 160 18.59 13.07 0.46
N PHE A 161 17.68 13.17 -0.50
CA PHE A 161 17.74 12.40 -1.73
C PHE A 161 18.54 13.13 -2.80
N LYS A 162 19.61 12.50 -3.28
CA LYS A 162 20.48 13.05 -4.34
C LYS A 162 20.03 12.61 -5.73
N GLY A 163 20.13 13.49 -6.70
CA GLY A 163 19.85 13.20 -8.11
C GLY A 163 18.38 13.42 -8.50
N LYS A 164 18.03 12.99 -9.70
CA LYS A 164 16.67 13.10 -10.27
C LYS A 164 16.03 11.73 -10.36
N ILE A 165 14.72 11.66 -10.15
CA ILE A 165 13.94 10.48 -10.47
C ILE A 165 13.92 10.35 -12.01
N ARG A 166 14.59 9.35 -12.52
CA ARG A 166 14.59 9.04 -13.95
C ARG A 166 14.88 7.57 -14.16
N TRP A 167 14.30 7.02 -15.21
CA TRP A 167 14.73 5.72 -15.67
C TRP A 167 16.18 5.78 -16.19
N GLN A 168 16.97 4.83 -15.76
CA GLN A 168 18.28 4.56 -16.32
C GLN A 168 18.39 3.06 -16.55
N LYS A 169 18.96 2.69 -17.70
CA LYS A 169 19.35 1.31 -17.91
C LYS A 169 20.39 0.95 -16.85
N ALA A 170 20.11 -0.08 -16.06
CA ALA A 170 21.11 -0.58 -15.13
C ALA A 170 22.35 -1.06 -15.88
N PRO A 171 23.57 -0.77 -15.40
CA PRO A 171 24.77 -1.39 -15.91
C PRO A 171 24.64 -2.92 -15.87
N ASP A 172 25.34 -3.61 -16.76
CA ASP A 172 25.21 -5.06 -16.91
C ASP A 172 25.63 -5.86 -15.67
N ASP A 173 26.43 -5.27 -14.81
CA ASP A 173 26.91 -5.79 -13.53
C ASP A 173 26.19 -5.20 -12.31
N ALA A 174 25.21 -4.32 -12.54
CA ALA A 174 24.56 -3.61 -11.46
C ALA A 174 23.76 -4.55 -10.57
N ARG A 175 24.27 -4.73 -9.39
CA ARG A 175 23.42 -5.00 -8.23
C ARG A 175 22.68 -3.72 -7.87
N PRO A 176 21.49 -3.81 -7.26
CA PRO A 176 20.83 -2.64 -6.69
C PRO A 176 21.73 -2.06 -5.61
N HIS A 177 22.64 -1.18 -6.00
CA HIS A 177 23.44 -0.42 -5.05
C HIS A 177 22.61 0.81 -4.69
N GLN A 178 22.01 0.74 -3.53
CA GLN A 178 21.55 1.95 -2.85
C GLN A 178 22.79 2.53 -2.17
N LEU A 179 23.40 3.48 -2.86
CA LEU A 179 24.49 4.22 -2.26
C LEU A 179 23.86 5.20 -1.26
N HIS A 180 24.22 5.05 -0.02
CA HIS A 180 23.90 6.01 1.02
C HIS A 180 25.19 6.41 1.75
N GLU A 181 25.21 7.61 2.26
CA GLU A 181 26.34 8.17 2.98
C GLU A 181 25.85 8.91 4.21
N PHE A 182 26.44 8.61 5.36
CA PHE A 182 26.25 9.36 6.57
C PHE A 182 27.35 10.40 6.73
N SER A 183 26.95 11.62 7.06
CA SER A 183 27.85 12.72 7.40
C SER A 183 27.32 13.48 8.61
N ARG A 184 28.08 14.48 9.07
CA ARG A 184 27.61 15.45 10.07
C ARG A 184 27.70 16.84 9.47
N ASP A 185 26.68 17.65 9.75
CA ASP A 185 26.73 19.08 9.46
C ASP A 185 27.61 19.84 10.47
N GLU A 186 27.74 21.15 10.28
CA GLU A 186 28.50 22.04 11.12
C GLU A 186 28.01 22.11 12.58
N ASN A 187 26.74 21.73 12.82
CA ASN A 187 26.12 21.66 14.14
C ASN A 187 26.23 20.27 14.77
N GLY A 188 26.89 19.32 14.09
CA GLY A 188 27.05 17.95 14.53
C GLY A 188 25.82 17.05 14.28
N ARG A 189 24.78 17.56 13.57
CA ARG A 189 23.57 16.81 13.21
C ARG A 189 23.89 15.79 12.14
N ILE A 190 23.33 14.60 12.28
CA ILE A 190 23.57 13.53 11.31
C ILE A 190 22.75 13.78 10.03
N GLN A 191 23.43 13.74 8.91
CA GLN A 191 22.87 13.83 7.57
C GLN A 191 22.95 12.45 6.91
N LEU A 192 21.85 11.99 6.32
CA LEU A 192 21.82 10.82 5.48
C LEU A 192 21.57 11.26 4.04
N ALA A 193 22.54 11.09 3.18
CA ALA A 193 22.39 11.28 1.75
C ALA A 193 22.10 9.93 1.09
N VAL A 194 20.97 9.82 0.38
CA VAL A 194 20.57 8.63 -0.36
C VAL A 194 20.56 8.96 -1.84
N GLU A 195 21.30 8.21 -2.66
CA GLU A 195 21.15 8.32 -4.10
C GLU A 195 19.77 7.81 -4.52
N ARG A 196 19.10 8.57 -5.38
CA ARG A 196 17.80 8.16 -5.90
C ARG A 196 17.95 6.85 -6.68
N PRO A 197 17.34 5.76 -6.23
CA PRO A 197 17.52 4.47 -6.85
C PRO A 197 16.96 4.48 -8.27
N ASN A 198 17.70 3.89 -9.17
CA ASN A 198 17.15 3.51 -10.45
C ASN A 198 16.32 2.24 -10.25
N CYS A 199 15.24 2.11 -11.00
CA CYS A 199 14.60 0.82 -11.09
C CYS A 199 15.59 -0.21 -11.62
N VAL A 200 15.96 -1.15 -10.78
CA VAL A 200 16.77 -2.28 -11.19
C VAL A 200 15.85 -3.33 -11.80
N PHE A 201 15.92 -3.46 -13.09
CA PHE A 201 15.30 -4.60 -13.77
C PHE A 201 16.13 -5.84 -13.45
N PRO A 202 15.57 -6.86 -12.82
CA PRO A 202 16.18 -8.16 -12.91
C PRO A 202 16.26 -8.48 -14.40
N ARG A 203 17.42 -8.85 -14.91
CA ARG A 203 17.51 -9.45 -16.22
C ARG A 203 16.57 -10.65 -16.22
N CYS A 204 15.36 -10.43 -16.65
CA CYS A 204 14.44 -11.51 -16.77
C CYS A 204 14.57 -12.10 -18.16
N CYS A 205 14.78 -13.36 -18.17
CA CYS A 205 14.11 -14.24 -19.06
C CYS A 205 14.69 -14.28 -20.47
N THR A 206 15.13 -15.41 -20.82
CA THR A 206 15.16 -15.80 -22.22
C THR A 206 13.76 -15.57 -22.81
N PRO A 207 13.61 -14.77 -23.87
CA PRO A 207 12.32 -14.54 -24.49
C PRO A 207 11.58 -15.86 -24.73
N ALA A 208 10.29 -15.88 -24.51
CA ALA A 208 9.39 -17.02 -24.71
C ALA A 208 9.55 -18.23 -23.78
N GLN A 209 10.27 -18.11 -22.66
CA GLN A 209 10.25 -19.13 -21.63
C GLN A 209 9.24 -18.73 -20.53
N PRO A 210 8.35 -19.63 -20.09
CA PRO A 210 7.45 -19.34 -19.00
C PRO A 210 8.23 -19.12 -17.69
N SER A 211 7.82 -18.11 -16.92
CA SER A 211 8.39 -17.87 -15.60
C SER A 211 7.94 -18.96 -14.64
N GLN A 212 8.89 -19.46 -13.83
CA GLN A 212 8.57 -20.38 -12.75
C GLN A 212 8.34 -19.60 -11.46
N ILE A 213 7.16 -19.74 -10.89
CA ILE A 213 6.81 -19.16 -9.60
C ILE A 213 7.19 -20.16 -8.51
N ARG A 214 8.12 -19.76 -7.62
CA ARG A 214 8.45 -20.52 -6.42
C ARG A 214 7.83 -19.87 -5.20
N ILE A 215 6.87 -20.52 -4.57
CA ILE A 215 6.28 -20.05 -3.32
C ILE A 215 7.26 -20.35 -2.19
N ILE A 216 7.81 -19.29 -1.58
CA ILE A 216 8.77 -19.40 -0.48
C ILE A 216 8.04 -19.63 0.86
N ASN A 217 6.96 -18.89 1.09
CA ASN A 217 6.14 -19.03 2.30
C ASN A 217 4.71 -19.43 1.94
N LYS A 218 4.43 -20.73 2.03
CA LYS A 218 3.09 -21.28 1.74
C LYS A 218 2.01 -20.85 2.74
N LYS A 219 2.38 -20.30 3.89
CA LYS A 219 1.44 -19.86 4.95
C LYS A 219 1.13 -18.37 4.85
N HIS A 220 1.78 -17.63 3.95
CA HIS A 220 1.50 -16.21 3.77
C HIS A 220 0.08 -16.04 3.18
N PRO A 221 -0.73 -15.10 3.69
CA PRO A 221 -2.11 -14.91 3.22
C PRO A 221 -2.24 -14.78 1.70
N ILE A 222 -1.29 -14.10 1.05
CA ILE A 222 -1.28 -13.92 -0.41
C ILE A 222 -1.14 -15.24 -1.20
N THR A 223 -0.64 -16.29 -0.57
CA THR A 223 -0.44 -17.61 -1.19
C THR A 223 -1.54 -18.60 -0.83
N GLN A 224 -2.54 -18.18 -0.06
CA GLN A 224 -3.68 -19.00 0.36
C GLN A 224 -4.89 -18.83 -0.56
N GLY A 225 -4.82 -17.94 -1.55
CA GLY A 225 -5.84 -17.82 -2.59
C GLY A 225 -5.79 -19.02 -3.53
N ASP A 226 -6.96 -19.45 -4.02
CA ASP A 226 -7.07 -20.43 -5.08
C ASP A 226 -6.38 -19.85 -6.33
N LEU A 227 -5.17 -20.31 -6.60
CA LEU A 227 -4.55 -20.07 -7.88
C LEU A 227 -5.38 -20.86 -8.91
N PRO A 228 -5.87 -20.24 -10.00
CA PRO A 228 -6.51 -20.99 -11.06
C PRO A 228 -5.55 -22.05 -11.57
N PRO A 229 -6.07 -23.20 -12.01
CA PRO A 229 -5.28 -24.30 -12.51
C PRO A 229 -4.46 -23.93 -13.73
#